data_e25fe0617c9d168cc9c61623cfefd900
#
_entry.id   e25fe0617c9d168cc9c61623cfefd900
#
_cell.length_a   1.000
_cell.length_b   1.000
_cell.length_c   1.000
_cell.angle_alpha   90.00
_cell.angle_beta   90.00
_cell.angle_gamma   90.00
#
_symmetry.space_group_name_H-M   'P 1'
#
loop_
_entity.id
_entity.type
_entity.pdbx_description
1 polymer ?
#
loop_
_entity_poly.entity_id
_entity_poly.type
_entity_poly.pdbx_seq_one_letter_code
_entity_poly.pdbx_strand_id
1 'polypeptide(L)'
;MDILMRAWSYFATNILQQPAWMIGLIVLIGYVLLKKPWYDVLGGTIKAVVGYMILAAGSGGLVSNFRPVLVGLKDRFNLDAMVIDPYFGQNAVTAGVEEVFGKPFSQVMLLLLIAFIINILLVRFSKVTKLRSLFTTGHVQVQQASTAYWLILFALPGLATNNTALLVVMAIVLGLYWAVGSNLTIKPTQELTDGAGFCLGHQQIMGVALFSWIAGKMHERDVKKGKEASKKLEDIELPGFMSIFNENMVCTAILMTVFFGAILLILGRDYLTEERQFRKPLSTRYGAITRYWLSVVKA
;
A
#
# COMPACT_ATOMS: atom_id res chain seq x y z
N MET A 1 28.54 16.50 -12.86
CA MET A 1 27.36 16.40 -11.98
C MET A 1 26.07 16.17 -12.77
N ASP A 2 25.88 16.82 -13.90
CA ASP A 2 24.64 16.73 -14.70
C ASP A 2 24.32 15.35 -15.29
N ILE A 3 25.31 14.58 -15.73
CA ILE A 3 25.09 13.24 -16.30
C ILE A 3 24.59 12.28 -15.22
N LEU A 4 25.17 12.32 -14.02
CA LEU A 4 24.76 11.47 -12.90
C LEU A 4 23.35 11.80 -12.44
N MET A 5 23.00 13.08 -12.39
CA MET A 5 21.65 13.52 -12.03
C MET A 5 20.62 13.15 -13.09
N ARG A 6 20.96 13.23 -14.37
CA ARG A 6 20.09 12.77 -15.46
C ARG A 6 19.89 11.26 -15.42
N ALA A 7 20.96 10.49 -15.24
CA ALA A 7 20.87 9.04 -15.11
C ALA A 7 20.03 8.65 -13.89
N TRP A 8 20.23 9.32 -12.74
CA TRP A 8 19.40 9.10 -11.56
C TRP A 8 17.93 9.44 -11.82
N SER A 9 17.64 10.60 -12.39
CA SER A 9 16.27 11.00 -12.70
C SER A 9 15.59 10.01 -13.64
N TYR A 10 16.30 9.58 -14.70
CA TYR A 10 15.79 8.55 -15.62
C TYR A 10 15.49 7.23 -14.90
N PHE A 11 16.42 6.75 -14.08
CA PHE A 11 16.25 5.51 -13.31
C PHE A 11 15.10 5.62 -12.30
N ALA A 12 15.02 6.73 -11.57
CA ALA A 12 13.97 6.97 -10.61
C ALA A 12 12.59 7.01 -11.28
N THR A 13 12.46 7.72 -12.41
CA THR A 13 11.18 7.90 -13.10
C THR A 13 10.74 6.63 -13.84
N ASN A 14 11.65 5.94 -14.52
CA ASN A 14 11.26 4.82 -15.39
C ASN A 14 11.33 3.45 -14.72
N ILE A 15 12.04 3.32 -13.61
CA ILE A 15 12.22 2.04 -12.92
C ILE A 15 11.64 2.10 -11.51
N LEU A 16 12.15 2.98 -10.63
CA LEU A 16 11.72 2.99 -9.24
C LEU A 16 10.29 3.50 -9.04
N GLN A 17 9.85 4.44 -9.87
CA GLN A 17 8.48 4.97 -9.84
C GLN A 17 7.46 3.95 -10.36
N GLN A 18 7.90 2.95 -11.11
CA GLN A 18 7.05 1.88 -11.62
C GLN A 18 7.04 0.71 -10.65
N PRO A 19 5.93 0.46 -9.92
CA PRO A 19 5.91 -0.55 -8.85
C PRO A 19 6.27 -1.96 -9.34
N ALA A 20 5.90 -2.32 -10.56
CA ALA A 20 6.25 -3.60 -11.16
C ALA A 20 7.78 -3.80 -11.24
N TRP A 21 8.49 -2.79 -11.75
CA TRP A 21 9.95 -2.84 -11.86
C TRP A 21 10.64 -2.78 -10.51
N MET A 22 10.10 -1.98 -9.59
CA MET A 22 10.61 -1.90 -8.22
C MET A 22 10.53 -3.26 -7.51
N ILE A 23 9.41 -3.96 -7.62
CA ILE A 23 9.24 -5.30 -7.05
C ILE A 23 10.18 -6.30 -7.73
N GLY A 24 10.29 -6.25 -9.06
CA GLY A 24 11.23 -7.07 -9.80
C GLY A 24 12.67 -6.87 -9.34
N LEU A 25 13.09 -5.63 -9.14
CA LEU A 25 14.43 -5.29 -8.65
C LEU A 25 14.68 -5.84 -7.24
N ILE A 26 13.71 -5.74 -6.34
CA ILE A 26 13.81 -6.30 -4.98
C ILE A 26 13.98 -7.82 -5.04
N VAL A 27 13.19 -8.51 -5.86
CA VAL A 27 13.29 -9.98 -6.04
C VAL A 27 14.63 -10.37 -6.63
N LEU A 28 15.11 -9.65 -7.65
CA LEU A 28 16.41 -9.86 -8.26
C LEU A 28 17.53 -9.76 -7.22
N ILE A 29 17.57 -8.66 -6.47
CA ILE A 29 18.58 -8.46 -5.42
C ILE A 29 18.47 -9.55 -4.35
N GLY A 30 17.25 -9.86 -3.90
CA GLY A 30 17.03 -10.91 -2.90
C GLY A 30 17.54 -12.28 -3.35
N TYR A 31 17.26 -12.68 -4.58
CA TYR A 31 17.69 -13.97 -5.11
C TYR A 31 19.21 -14.03 -5.34
N VAL A 32 19.82 -12.93 -5.78
CA VAL A 32 21.28 -12.81 -5.89
C VAL A 32 21.93 -12.94 -4.51
N LEU A 33 21.42 -12.27 -3.50
CA LEU A 33 21.92 -12.37 -2.12
C LEU A 33 21.75 -13.77 -1.53
N LEU A 34 20.70 -14.48 -1.92
CA LEU A 34 20.45 -15.88 -1.57
C LEU A 34 21.29 -16.86 -2.40
N LYS A 35 22.18 -16.37 -3.29
CA LYS A 35 23.03 -17.16 -4.17
C LYS A 35 22.26 -18.19 -5.01
N LYS A 36 21.05 -17.83 -5.46
CA LYS A 36 20.26 -18.67 -6.37
C LYS A 36 20.92 -18.71 -7.75
N PRO A 37 20.76 -19.81 -8.51
CA PRO A 37 21.27 -19.89 -9.87
C PRO A 37 20.62 -18.83 -10.77
N TRP A 38 21.33 -18.37 -11.79
CA TRP A 38 20.93 -17.24 -12.62
C TRP A 38 19.54 -17.40 -13.26
N TYR A 39 19.16 -18.61 -13.66
CA TYR A 39 17.86 -18.91 -14.25
C TYR A 39 16.71 -18.77 -13.24
N ASP A 40 16.92 -19.09 -11.95
CA ASP A 40 15.95 -18.86 -10.87
C ASP A 40 15.83 -17.36 -10.57
N VAL A 41 16.98 -16.64 -10.57
CA VAL A 41 16.99 -15.18 -10.38
C VAL A 41 16.18 -14.51 -11.47
N LEU A 42 16.46 -14.84 -12.74
CA LEU A 42 15.76 -14.24 -13.88
C LEU A 42 14.28 -14.65 -13.90
N GLY A 43 13.99 -15.93 -13.74
CA GLY A 43 12.63 -16.46 -13.73
C GLY A 43 11.79 -15.88 -12.59
N GLY A 44 12.34 -15.78 -11.38
CA GLY A 44 11.69 -15.18 -10.23
C GLY A 44 11.42 -13.68 -10.43
N THR A 45 12.38 -12.95 -10.98
CA THR A 45 12.24 -11.52 -11.30
C THR A 45 11.12 -11.27 -12.30
N ILE A 46 11.12 -12.01 -13.42
CA ILE A 46 10.08 -11.90 -14.46
C ILE A 46 8.70 -12.25 -13.88
N LYS A 47 8.58 -13.34 -13.11
CA LYS A 47 7.33 -13.71 -12.46
C LYS A 47 6.81 -12.62 -11.52
N ALA A 48 7.69 -11.96 -10.78
CA ALA A 48 7.32 -10.88 -9.87
C ALA A 48 6.80 -9.66 -10.64
N VAL A 49 7.48 -9.25 -11.70
CA VAL A 49 7.05 -8.13 -12.57
C VAL A 49 5.70 -8.43 -13.22
N VAL A 50 5.58 -9.56 -13.89
CA VAL A 50 4.34 -9.95 -14.60
C VAL A 50 3.19 -10.16 -13.63
N GLY A 51 3.42 -10.82 -12.49
CA GLY A 51 2.41 -11.01 -11.45
C GLY A 51 1.87 -9.69 -10.92
N TYR A 52 2.76 -8.71 -10.67
CA TYR A 52 2.30 -7.38 -10.28
C TYR A 52 1.53 -6.66 -11.39
N MET A 53 1.93 -6.78 -12.65
CA MET A 53 1.20 -6.17 -13.77
C MET A 53 -0.22 -6.74 -13.90
N ILE A 54 -0.40 -8.05 -13.71
CA ILE A 54 -1.72 -8.69 -13.69
C ILE A 54 -2.56 -8.18 -12.52
N LEU A 55 -1.95 -8.11 -11.32
CA LEU A 55 -2.61 -7.55 -10.14
C LEU A 55 -3.02 -6.09 -10.36
N ALA A 56 -2.14 -5.28 -10.93
CA ALA A 56 -2.40 -3.86 -11.21
C ALA A 56 -3.53 -3.67 -12.24
N ALA A 57 -3.60 -4.52 -13.26
CA ALA A 57 -4.68 -4.49 -14.24
C ALA A 57 -6.03 -4.82 -13.59
N GLY A 58 -6.10 -5.85 -12.74
CA GLY A 58 -7.30 -6.22 -11.99
C GLY A 58 -7.74 -5.15 -11.01
N SER A 59 -6.81 -4.64 -10.19
CA SER A 59 -7.10 -3.59 -9.21
C SER A 59 -7.47 -2.26 -9.85
N GLY A 60 -6.83 -1.90 -10.97
CA GLY A 60 -7.18 -0.71 -11.75
C GLY A 60 -8.60 -0.78 -12.31
N GLY A 61 -9.02 -1.94 -12.80
CA GLY A 61 -10.39 -2.19 -13.21
C GLY A 61 -11.40 -2.03 -12.08
N LEU A 62 -11.09 -2.57 -10.89
CA LEU A 62 -11.92 -2.39 -9.69
C LEU A 62 -12.05 -0.92 -9.32
N VAL A 63 -10.93 -0.21 -9.19
CA VAL A 63 -10.92 1.21 -8.80
C VAL A 63 -11.70 2.08 -9.80
N SER A 64 -11.54 1.85 -11.10
CA SER A 64 -12.24 2.61 -12.15
C SER A 64 -13.75 2.44 -12.08
N ASN A 65 -14.24 1.23 -11.76
CA ASN A 65 -15.66 0.95 -11.60
C ASN A 65 -16.22 1.39 -10.23
N PHE A 66 -15.37 1.43 -9.21
CA PHE A 66 -15.79 1.77 -7.84
C PHE A 66 -15.92 3.28 -7.61
N ARG A 67 -15.02 4.08 -8.17
CA ARG A 67 -15.03 5.55 -8.03
C ARG A 67 -16.35 6.20 -8.38
N PRO A 68 -17.00 5.87 -9.50
CA PRO A 68 -18.31 6.41 -9.84
C PRO A 68 -19.36 6.15 -8.76
N VAL A 69 -19.34 4.94 -8.17
CA VAL A 69 -20.29 4.56 -7.10
C VAL A 69 -20.10 5.44 -5.86
N LEU A 70 -18.84 5.68 -5.46
CA LEU A 70 -18.53 6.55 -4.32
C LEU A 70 -18.95 8.00 -4.57
N VAL A 71 -18.71 8.51 -5.79
CA VAL A 71 -19.16 9.87 -6.17
C VAL A 71 -20.67 9.95 -6.12
N GLY A 72 -21.38 8.92 -6.64
CA GLY A 72 -22.83 8.86 -6.59
C GLY A 72 -23.41 8.83 -5.18
N LEU A 73 -22.79 8.09 -4.28
CA LEU A 73 -23.18 8.07 -2.87
C LEU A 73 -23.00 9.46 -2.22
N LYS A 74 -21.85 10.10 -2.50
CA LYS A 74 -21.58 11.46 -2.02
C LYS A 74 -22.66 12.43 -2.49
N ASP A 75 -22.93 12.46 -3.79
CA ASP A 75 -23.89 13.40 -4.39
C ASP A 75 -25.33 13.13 -3.92
N ARG A 76 -25.71 11.84 -3.81
CA ARG A 76 -27.06 11.44 -3.39
C ARG A 76 -27.36 11.74 -1.93
N PHE A 77 -26.39 11.53 -1.05
CA PHE A 77 -26.57 11.64 0.40
C PHE A 77 -25.91 12.88 0.98
N ASN A 78 -25.37 13.77 0.13
CA ASN A 78 -24.62 14.97 0.54
C ASN A 78 -23.55 14.64 1.60
N LEU A 79 -22.80 13.55 1.36
CA LEU A 79 -21.77 13.09 2.28
C LEU A 79 -20.48 13.87 2.05
N ASP A 80 -20.02 14.62 3.02
CA ASP A 80 -18.68 15.21 3.04
C ASP A 80 -17.63 14.16 3.44
N ALA A 81 -17.63 13.03 2.73
CA ALA A 81 -16.66 11.98 2.96
C ALA A 81 -15.40 12.23 2.14
N MET A 82 -14.27 12.33 2.82
CA MET A 82 -12.97 12.29 2.19
C MET A 82 -12.56 10.81 2.01
N VAL A 83 -12.52 10.34 0.78
CA VAL A 83 -11.99 9.00 0.47
C VAL A 83 -10.47 9.09 0.45
N ILE A 84 -9.83 8.50 1.46
CA ILE A 84 -8.36 8.38 1.51
C ILE A 84 -7.99 7.09 0.76
N ASP A 85 -7.70 7.23 -0.52
CA ASP A 85 -7.11 6.18 -1.34
C ASP A 85 -5.59 6.40 -1.38
N PRO A 86 -4.77 5.46 -0.90
CA PRO A 86 -3.31 5.60 -0.91
C PRO A 86 -2.73 5.80 -2.31
N TYR A 87 -3.32 5.19 -3.34
CA TYR A 87 -2.88 5.39 -4.73
C TYR A 87 -3.26 6.75 -5.26
N PHE A 88 -4.43 7.26 -4.87
CA PHE A 88 -4.82 8.63 -5.17
C PHE A 88 -3.88 9.62 -4.49
N GLY A 89 -3.56 9.40 -3.22
CA GLY A 89 -2.59 10.19 -2.46
C GLY A 89 -1.22 10.20 -3.14
N GLN A 90 -0.72 9.06 -3.61
CA GLN A 90 0.54 8.99 -4.34
C GLN A 90 0.51 9.82 -5.63
N ASN A 91 -0.55 9.71 -6.42
CA ASN A 91 -0.69 10.48 -7.66
C ASN A 91 -0.79 11.99 -7.39
N ALA A 92 -1.53 12.39 -6.35
CA ALA A 92 -1.62 13.78 -5.92
C ALA A 92 -0.27 14.33 -5.46
N VAL A 93 0.50 13.53 -4.70
CA VAL A 93 1.85 13.90 -4.27
C VAL A 93 2.80 14.00 -5.46
N THR A 94 2.73 13.07 -6.42
CA THR A 94 3.56 13.11 -7.62
C THR A 94 3.37 14.39 -8.40
N ALA A 95 2.12 14.78 -8.65
CA ALA A 95 1.80 16.02 -9.36
C ALA A 95 2.08 17.26 -8.49
N GLY A 96 1.68 17.24 -7.23
CA GLY A 96 1.76 18.40 -6.34
C GLY A 96 3.18 18.75 -5.92
N VAL A 97 4.09 17.78 -5.79
CA VAL A 97 5.50 18.05 -5.44
C VAL A 97 6.16 18.87 -6.55
N GLU A 98 5.88 18.56 -7.80
CA GLU A 98 6.43 19.30 -8.95
C GLU A 98 5.72 20.65 -9.15
N GLU A 99 4.39 20.65 -9.13
CA GLU A 99 3.58 21.83 -9.42
C GLU A 99 3.65 22.89 -8.30
N VAL A 100 3.62 22.46 -7.02
CA VAL A 100 3.56 23.38 -5.86
C VAL A 100 4.93 23.77 -5.37
N PHE A 101 5.85 22.82 -5.31
CA PHE A 101 7.19 23.03 -4.71
C PHE A 101 8.32 23.06 -5.73
N GLY A 102 8.05 22.85 -7.03
CA GLY A 102 9.07 22.82 -8.08
C GLY A 102 10.12 21.72 -7.86
N LYS A 103 9.78 20.65 -7.13
CA LYS A 103 10.70 19.56 -6.84
C LYS A 103 10.35 18.32 -7.67
N PRO A 104 11.36 17.67 -8.28
CA PRO A 104 11.12 16.47 -9.05
C PRO A 104 10.75 15.28 -8.14
N PHE A 105 9.86 14.42 -8.62
CA PHE A 105 9.46 13.19 -7.90
C PHE A 105 10.64 12.24 -7.62
N SER A 106 11.73 12.38 -8.35
CA SER A 106 12.98 11.64 -8.09
C SER A 106 13.53 11.83 -6.68
N GLN A 107 13.20 12.93 -5.99
CA GLN A 107 13.58 13.12 -4.59
C GLN A 107 12.78 12.20 -3.64
N VAL A 108 11.54 11.92 -3.95
CA VAL A 108 10.74 10.90 -3.23
C VAL A 108 11.40 9.54 -3.38
N MET A 109 11.86 9.22 -4.59
CA MET A 109 12.56 7.96 -4.86
C MET A 109 13.91 7.87 -4.16
N LEU A 110 14.62 8.99 -4.03
CA LEU A 110 15.85 9.07 -3.25
C LEU A 110 15.58 8.80 -1.75
N LEU A 111 14.55 9.43 -1.18
CA LEU A 111 14.11 9.19 0.19
C LEU A 111 13.78 7.71 0.40
N LEU A 112 13.00 7.12 -0.51
CA LEU A 112 12.65 5.71 -0.48
C LEU A 112 13.89 4.82 -0.52
N LEU A 113 14.83 5.08 -1.42
CA LEU A 113 16.04 4.28 -1.56
C LEU A 113 16.89 4.31 -0.29
N ILE A 114 17.10 5.49 0.29
CA ILE A 114 17.86 5.65 1.55
C ILE A 114 17.14 4.90 2.68
N ALA A 115 15.82 5.08 2.83
CA ALA A 115 15.03 4.37 3.83
C ALA A 115 15.09 2.85 3.67
N PHE A 116 15.06 2.36 2.43
CA PHE A 116 15.15 0.94 2.14
C PHE A 116 16.55 0.37 2.45
N ILE A 117 17.62 1.09 2.12
CA ILE A 117 18.97 0.72 2.50
C ILE A 117 19.09 0.62 4.03
N ILE A 118 18.55 1.58 4.77
CA ILE A 118 18.54 1.57 6.24
C ILE A 118 17.79 0.36 6.77
N ASN A 119 16.60 0.07 6.21
CA ASN A 119 15.82 -1.11 6.57
C ASN A 119 16.64 -2.41 6.33
N ILE A 120 17.32 -2.53 5.18
CA ILE A 120 18.22 -3.67 4.89
C ILE A 120 19.36 -3.75 5.90
N LEU A 121 20.04 -2.64 6.16
CA LEU A 121 21.19 -2.62 7.09
C LEU A 121 20.76 -3.04 8.50
N LEU A 122 19.65 -2.52 9.00
CA LEU A 122 19.12 -2.88 10.31
C LEU A 122 18.85 -4.38 10.43
N VAL A 123 18.26 -5.00 9.41
CA VAL A 123 18.00 -6.44 9.38
C VAL A 123 19.29 -7.24 9.14
N ARG A 124 20.22 -6.74 8.31
CA ARG A 124 21.51 -7.39 8.06
C ARG A 124 22.35 -7.51 9.33
N PHE A 125 22.28 -6.50 10.17
CA PHE A 125 22.98 -6.48 11.48
C PHE A 125 22.08 -7.01 12.61
N SER A 126 21.25 -7.99 12.35
CA SER A 126 20.30 -8.58 13.31
C SER A 126 20.91 -9.09 14.60
N LYS A 127 22.21 -9.42 14.62
CA LYS A 127 22.91 -9.81 15.85
C LYS A 127 22.93 -8.68 16.89
N VAL A 128 22.98 -7.41 16.44
CA VAL A 128 23.00 -6.20 17.27
C VAL A 128 21.59 -5.65 17.42
N THR A 129 20.88 -5.44 16.30
CA THR A 129 19.57 -4.79 16.26
C THR A 129 18.43 -5.67 16.75
N LYS A 130 18.61 -6.99 16.74
CA LYS A 130 17.59 -8.02 17.01
C LYS A 130 16.44 -8.04 15.97
N LEU A 131 16.55 -7.27 14.88
CA LEU A 131 15.55 -7.20 13.82
C LEU A 131 15.84 -8.30 12.77
N ARG A 132 14.82 -9.09 12.40
CA ARG A 132 14.96 -10.27 11.53
C ARG A 132 14.05 -10.25 10.31
N SER A 133 13.00 -9.43 10.32
CA SER A 133 12.05 -9.30 9.22
C SER A 133 12.33 -8.04 8.42
N LEU A 134 12.46 -8.17 7.11
CA LEU A 134 12.64 -7.08 6.17
C LEU A 134 11.29 -6.63 5.61
N PHE A 135 10.99 -5.35 5.67
CA PHE A 135 9.82 -4.80 4.99
C PHE A 135 10.07 -4.69 3.49
N THR A 136 9.29 -5.39 2.68
CA THR A 136 9.55 -5.53 1.23
C THR A 136 8.36 -5.16 0.35
N THR A 137 7.28 -4.62 0.91
CA THR A 137 6.07 -4.28 0.14
C THR A 137 6.29 -3.01 -0.67
N GLY A 138 6.88 -3.15 -1.86
CA GLY A 138 7.42 -2.05 -2.67
C GLY A 138 6.42 -0.94 -2.99
N HIS A 139 5.18 -1.26 -3.38
CA HIS A 139 4.16 -0.25 -3.67
C HIS A 139 3.77 0.54 -2.41
N VAL A 140 3.69 -0.09 -1.25
CA VAL A 140 3.43 0.59 0.02
C VAL A 140 4.62 1.48 0.42
N GLN A 141 5.84 1.03 0.15
CA GLN A 141 7.04 1.83 0.39
C GLN A 141 7.03 3.13 -0.44
N VAL A 142 6.64 3.06 -1.71
CA VAL A 142 6.48 4.25 -2.57
C VAL A 142 5.44 5.20 -2.02
N GLN A 143 4.27 4.69 -1.62
CA GLN A 143 3.18 5.50 -1.06
C GLN A 143 3.62 6.20 0.23
N GLN A 144 4.30 5.48 1.12
CA GLN A 144 4.76 6.04 2.39
C GLN A 144 5.89 7.05 2.22
N ALA A 145 6.84 6.78 1.31
CA ALA A 145 7.88 7.73 0.97
C ALA A 145 7.29 9.01 0.34
N SER A 146 6.28 8.87 -0.52
CA SER A 146 5.54 10.01 -1.09
C SER A 146 4.86 10.83 -0.02
N THR A 147 4.12 10.18 0.88
CA THR A 147 3.43 10.85 1.99
C THR A 147 4.41 11.52 2.94
N ALA A 148 5.50 10.83 3.31
CA ALA A 148 6.53 11.39 4.18
C ALA A 148 7.19 12.64 3.56
N TYR A 149 7.51 12.58 2.28
CA TYR A 149 8.10 13.72 1.56
C TYR A 149 7.13 14.91 1.47
N TRP A 150 5.86 14.64 1.16
CA TRP A 150 4.81 15.66 1.15
C TRP A 150 4.64 16.31 2.52
N LEU A 151 4.59 15.52 3.60
CA LEU A 151 4.47 16.04 4.96
C LEU A 151 5.65 16.95 5.34
N ILE A 152 6.88 16.61 4.93
CA ILE A 152 8.04 17.46 5.17
C ILE A 152 7.86 18.81 4.46
N LEU A 153 7.52 18.77 3.17
CA LEU A 153 7.36 19.98 2.37
C LEU A 153 6.22 20.86 2.88
N PHE A 154 5.12 20.24 3.32
CA PHE A 154 3.96 20.94 3.82
C PHE A 154 4.16 21.51 5.23
N ALA A 155 4.70 20.71 6.16
CA ALA A 155 4.85 21.12 7.55
C ALA A 155 6.04 22.06 7.78
N LEU A 156 7.08 21.96 6.95
CA LEU A 156 8.35 22.68 7.10
C LEU A 156 8.80 23.30 5.77
N PRO A 157 7.96 24.12 5.09
CA PRO A 157 8.25 24.60 3.73
C PRO A 157 9.55 25.41 3.65
N GLY A 158 9.89 26.20 4.67
CA GLY A 158 11.10 27.00 4.70
C GLY A 158 12.38 26.18 4.91
N LEU A 159 12.31 25.04 5.57
CA LEU A 159 13.44 24.15 5.83
C LEU A 159 13.61 23.08 4.75
N ALA A 160 12.49 22.65 4.15
CA ALA A 160 12.47 21.49 3.26
C ALA A 160 12.95 21.80 1.83
N THR A 161 12.79 23.03 1.35
CA THR A 161 13.04 23.36 -0.05
C THR A 161 14.47 23.19 -0.51
N ASN A 162 15.46 23.27 0.40
CA ASN A 162 16.87 23.13 0.08
C ASN A 162 17.69 22.29 1.09
N ASN A 163 17.02 21.55 1.98
CA ASN A 163 17.71 20.86 3.06
C ASN A 163 17.76 19.35 2.85
N THR A 164 18.81 18.87 2.19
CA THR A 164 19.07 17.44 2.00
C THR A 164 19.18 16.67 3.34
N ALA A 165 19.63 17.33 4.41
CA ALA A 165 19.74 16.71 5.73
C ALA A 165 18.36 16.31 6.28
N LEU A 166 17.33 17.12 6.06
CA LEU A 166 15.97 16.79 6.51
C LEU A 166 15.40 15.58 5.74
N LEU A 167 15.70 15.48 4.44
CA LEU A 167 15.33 14.31 3.64
C LEU A 167 16.00 13.04 4.19
N VAL A 168 17.29 13.12 4.53
CA VAL A 168 18.04 11.98 5.10
C VAL A 168 17.49 11.59 6.47
N VAL A 169 17.19 12.56 7.34
CA VAL A 169 16.59 12.29 8.66
C VAL A 169 15.25 11.58 8.52
N MET A 170 14.39 12.06 7.61
CA MET A 170 13.10 11.41 7.37
C MET A 170 13.27 10.01 6.75
N ALA A 171 14.24 9.81 5.89
CA ALA A 171 14.56 8.49 5.35
C ALA A 171 15.03 7.52 6.46
N ILE A 172 15.80 8.01 7.43
CA ILE A 172 16.19 7.22 8.60
C ILE A 172 14.95 6.84 9.44
N VAL A 173 14.08 7.79 9.73
CA VAL A 173 12.85 7.55 10.49
C VAL A 173 11.96 6.53 9.77
N LEU A 174 11.80 6.68 8.45
CA LEU A 174 10.98 5.77 7.64
C LEU A 174 11.59 4.36 7.56
N GLY A 175 12.90 4.25 7.39
CA GLY A 175 13.62 2.97 7.39
C GLY A 175 13.53 2.25 8.74
N LEU A 176 13.65 2.99 9.84
CA LEU A 176 13.42 2.49 11.21
C LEU A 176 11.96 2.00 11.37
N TYR A 177 10.99 2.80 10.93
CA TYR A 177 9.58 2.44 10.98
C TYR A 177 9.30 1.13 10.23
N TRP A 178 9.86 0.96 9.03
CA TRP A 178 9.73 -0.28 8.27
C TRP A 178 10.36 -1.48 8.98
N ALA A 179 11.58 -1.32 9.46
CA ALA A 179 12.30 -2.40 10.12
C ALA A 179 11.63 -2.81 11.43
N VAL A 180 11.30 -1.85 12.29
CA VAL A 180 10.65 -2.13 13.58
C VAL A 180 9.24 -2.67 13.36
N GLY A 181 8.44 -2.02 12.52
CA GLY A 181 7.06 -2.41 12.25
C GLY A 181 6.94 -3.85 11.74
N SER A 182 7.78 -4.25 10.78
CA SER A 182 7.76 -5.62 10.27
C SER A 182 8.22 -6.65 11.31
N ASN A 183 9.07 -6.27 12.25
CA ASN A 183 9.55 -7.17 13.29
C ASN A 183 8.56 -7.34 14.45
N LEU A 184 7.72 -6.34 14.74
CA LEU A 184 6.63 -6.48 15.73
C LEU A 184 5.59 -7.52 15.30
N THR A 185 5.48 -7.79 14.01
CA THR A 185 4.50 -8.75 13.47
C THR A 185 5.01 -10.19 13.38
N ILE A 186 6.29 -10.44 13.67
CA ILE A 186 6.88 -11.79 13.57
C ILE A 186 6.13 -12.79 14.47
N LYS A 187 6.05 -12.50 15.77
CA LYS A 187 5.44 -13.42 16.74
C LYS A 187 3.98 -13.71 16.42
N PRO A 188 3.12 -12.71 16.24
CA PRO A 188 1.73 -12.95 15.87
C PRO A 188 1.57 -13.73 14.55
N THR A 189 2.43 -13.47 13.56
CA THR A 189 2.39 -14.22 12.29
C THR A 189 2.75 -15.69 12.50
N GLN A 190 3.77 -15.99 13.31
CA GLN A 190 4.14 -17.36 13.60
C GLN A 190 3.04 -18.09 14.39
N GLU A 191 2.35 -17.41 15.31
CA GLU A 191 1.22 -17.97 16.04
C GLU A 191 0.03 -18.28 15.11
N LEU A 192 -0.25 -17.40 14.14
CA LEU A 192 -1.34 -17.59 13.17
C LEU A 192 -1.05 -18.64 12.10
N THR A 193 0.22 -18.88 11.78
CA THR A 193 0.64 -19.80 10.73
C THR A 193 1.25 -21.09 11.26
N ASP A 194 1.02 -21.42 12.54
CA ASP A 194 1.56 -22.60 13.22
C ASP A 194 3.08 -22.77 13.00
N GLY A 195 3.80 -21.65 13.01
CA GLY A 195 5.26 -21.66 12.89
C GLY A 195 5.79 -21.82 11.47
N ALA A 196 5.09 -21.34 10.45
CA ALA A 196 5.48 -21.50 9.03
C ALA A 196 6.84 -20.90 8.64
N GLY A 197 7.54 -20.22 9.56
CA GLY A 197 8.92 -19.74 9.36
C GLY A 197 9.05 -18.51 8.47
N PHE A 198 7.96 -17.85 8.09
CA PHE A 198 7.97 -16.59 7.35
C PHE A 198 7.19 -15.50 8.07
N CYS A 199 7.44 -14.25 7.71
CA CYS A 199 6.69 -13.10 8.15
C CYS A 199 6.53 -12.12 6.98
N LEU A 200 5.32 -11.61 6.81
CA LEU A 200 5.04 -10.58 5.83
C LEU A 200 5.23 -9.20 6.47
N GLY A 201 6.20 -8.45 6.00
CA GLY A 201 6.42 -7.07 6.41
C GLY A 201 5.39 -6.15 5.74
N HIS A 202 4.13 -6.25 6.13
CA HIS A 202 3.04 -5.42 5.61
C HIS A 202 2.27 -4.80 6.76
N GLN A 203 1.87 -3.53 6.64
CA GLN A 203 1.16 -2.82 7.71
C GLN A 203 -0.19 -3.42 8.09
N GLN A 204 -0.89 -4.03 7.14
CA GLN A 204 -2.13 -4.74 7.43
C GLN A 204 -1.94 -5.86 8.44
N ILE A 205 -0.75 -6.48 8.49
CA ILE A 205 -0.41 -7.49 9.49
C ILE A 205 -0.36 -6.90 10.91
N MET A 206 -0.09 -5.60 11.09
CA MET A 206 -0.19 -4.97 12.40
C MET A 206 -1.62 -5.04 12.95
N GLY A 207 -2.62 -4.80 12.10
CA GLY A 207 -4.03 -4.97 12.46
C GLY A 207 -4.34 -6.42 12.81
N VAL A 208 -3.93 -7.36 11.96
CA VAL A 208 -4.08 -8.80 12.23
C VAL A 208 -3.40 -9.18 13.53
N ALA A 209 -2.18 -8.74 13.79
CA ALA A 209 -1.44 -9.00 15.02
C ALA A 209 -2.17 -8.47 16.25
N LEU A 210 -2.70 -7.24 16.21
CA LEU A 210 -3.46 -6.65 17.29
C LEU A 210 -4.75 -7.44 17.59
N PHE A 211 -5.52 -7.73 16.55
CA PHE A 211 -6.77 -8.47 16.73
C PHE A 211 -6.54 -9.92 17.16
N SER A 212 -5.49 -10.57 16.68
CA SER A 212 -5.09 -11.91 17.15
C SER A 212 -4.68 -11.90 18.62
N TRP A 213 -3.95 -10.88 19.06
CA TRP A 213 -3.60 -10.73 20.47
C TRP A 213 -4.85 -10.52 21.33
N ILE A 214 -5.79 -9.67 20.89
CA ILE A 214 -7.07 -9.46 21.58
C ILE A 214 -7.87 -10.78 21.66
N ALA A 215 -7.98 -11.48 20.52
CA ALA A 215 -8.68 -12.76 20.44
C ALA A 215 -8.05 -13.80 21.36
N GLY A 216 -6.72 -13.89 21.41
CA GLY A 216 -6.00 -14.77 22.33
C GLY A 216 -6.29 -14.46 23.79
N LYS A 217 -6.35 -13.19 24.17
CA LYS A 217 -6.72 -12.77 25.52
C LYS A 217 -8.18 -13.09 25.87
N MET A 218 -9.07 -12.96 24.90
CA MET A 218 -10.47 -13.36 25.09
C MET A 218 -10.59 -14.86 25.26
N HIS A 219 -9.88 -15.64 24.43
CA HIS A 219 -9.84 -17.10 24.54
C HIS A 219 -9.31 -17.56 25.89
N GLU A 220 -8.16 -17.04 26.37
CA GLU A 220 -7.62 -17.35 27.70
C GLU A 220 -8.65 -17.08 28.81
N ARG A 221 -9.40 -15.99 28.69
CA ARG A 221 -10.45 -15.62 29.63
C ARG A 221 -11.64 -16.59 29.60
N ASP A 222 -12.03 -17.03 28.41
CA ASP A 222 -13.17 -17.96 28.25
C ASP A 222 -12.80 -19.36 28.73
N VAL A 223 -11.59 -19.84 28.45
CA VAL A 223 -11.05 -21.09 29.01
C VAL A 223 -11.03 -21.05 30.53
N LYS A 224 -10.58 -19.96 31.16
CA LYS A 224 -10.61 -19.81 32.63
C LYS A 224 -12.01 -19.82 33.21
N LYS A 225 -13.02 -19.48 32.41
CA LYS A 225 -14.44 -19.51 32.80
C LYS A 225 -15.13 -20.86 32.49
N GLY A 226 -14.37 -21.86 32.02
CA GLY A 226 -14.89 -23.17 31.64
C GLY A 226 -15.79 -23.16 30.39
N LYS A 227 -15.70 -22.14 29.56
CA LYS A 227 -16.40 -22.12 28.28
C LYS A 227 -15.67 -22.99 27.27
N GLU A 228 -16.43 -23.74 26.47
CA GLU A 228 -15.87 -24.44 25.32
C GLU A 228 -15.17 -23.46 24.37
N ALA A 229 -14.02 -23.89 23.85
CA ALA A 229 -13.33 -23.12 22.82
C ALA A 229 -14.27 -22.95 21.61
N SER A 230 -14.35 -21.73 21.09
CA SER A 230 -15.02 -21.49 19.81
C SER A 230 -14.37 -22.35 18.72
N LYS A 231 -15.20 -22.95 17.86
CA LYS A 231 -14.70 -23.71 16.70
C LYS A 231 -13.77 -22.81 15.88
N LYS A 232 -12.68 -23.37 15.40
CA LYS A 232 -11.86 -22.69 14.38
C LYS A 232 -12.70 -22.49 13.13
N LEU A 233 -12.36 -21.48 12.33
CA LEU A 233 -13.07 -21.22 11.08
C LEU A 233 -13.03 -22.43 10.13
N GLU A 234 -11.92 -23.17 10.17
CA GLU A 234 -11.69 -24.40 9.40
C GLU A 234 -12.56 -25.58 9.86
N ASP A 235 -13.03 -25.57 11.12
CA ASP A 235 -13.90 -26.59 11.70
C ASP A 235 -15.40 -26.32 11.42
N ILE A 236 -15.72 -25.21 10.73
CA ILE A 236 -17.09 -24.85 10.39
C ILE A 236 -17.43 -25.49 9.05
N GLU A 237 -18.16 -26.61 9.11
CA GLU A 237 -18.72 -27.23 7.92
C GLU A 237 -19.99 -26.48 7.49
N LEU A 238 -19.95 -25.90 6.28
CA LEU A 238 -21.13 -25.30 5.68
C LEU A 238 -22.02 -26.37 5.05
N PRO A 239 -23.36 -26.25 5.12
CA PRO A 239 -24.27 -27.11 4.36
C PRO A 239 -23.88 -27.17 2.87
N GLY A 240 -24.10 -28.28 2.19
CA GLY A 240 -23.61 -28.50 0.84
C GLY A 240 -23.96 -27.41 -0.17
N PHE A 241 -25.15 -26.80 -0.05
CA PHE A 241 -25.56 -25.67 -0.92
C PHE A 241 -24.81 -24.36 -0.62
N MET A 242 -24.21 -24.24 0.57
CA MET A 242 -23.38 -23.09 0.97
C MET A 242 -21.88 -23.35 0.80
N SER A 243 -21.47 -24.55 0.39
CA SER A 243 -20.06 -24.90 0.22
C SER A 243 -19.33 -23.99 -0.80
N ILE A 244 -20.07 -23.35 -1.71
CA ILE A 244 -19.55 -22.35 -2.66
C ILE A 244 -18.89 -21.17 -1.94
N PHE A 245 -19.28 -20.86 -0.71
CA PHE A 245 -18.67 -19.79 0.10
C PHE A 245 -17.34 -20.20 0.75
N ASN A 246 -16.94 -21.46 0.69
CA ASN A 246 -15.61 -21.91 1.12
C ASN A 246 -14.54 -21.48 0.11
N GLU A 247 -14.92 -21.19 -1.14
CA GLU A 247 -14.02 -20.70 -2.17
C GLU A 247 -13.91 -19.18 -2.07
N ASN A 248 -12.75 -18.67 -1.64
CA ASN A 248 -12.52 -17.25 -1.37
C ASN A 248 -12.85 -16.33 -2.55
N MET A 249 -12.48 -16.72 -3.77
CA MET A 249 -12.73 -15.91 -4.96
C MET A 249 -14.23 -15.83 -5.26
N VAL A 250 -14.92 -16.96 -5.18
CA VAL A 250 -16.36 -17.03 -5.42
C VAL A 250 -17.14 -16.29 -4.34
N CYS A 251 -16.79 -16.50 -3.07
CA CYS A 251 -17.39 -15.78 -1.95
C CYS A 251 -17.23 -14.26 -2.12
N THR A 252 -16.01 -13.81 -2.43
CA THR A 252 -15.75 -12.38 -2.68
C THR A 252 -16.57 -11.86 -3.85
N ALA A 253 -16.62 -12.57 -4.97
CA ALA A 253 -17.39 -12.16 -6.14
C ALA A 253 -18.89 -12.04 -5.82
N ILE A 254 -19.47 -13.00 -5.09
CA ILE A 254 -20.88 -12.96 -4.69
C ILE A 254 -21.14 -11.78 -3.73
N LEU A 255 -20.34 -11.62 -2.68
CA LEU A 255 -20.50 -10.54 -1.70
C LEU A 255 -20.35 -9.17 -2.35
N MET A 256 -19.36 -8.99 -3.21
CA MET A 256 -19.16 -7.74 -3.95
C MET A 256 -20.34 -7.46 -4.90
N THR A 257 -20.82 -8.47 -5.62
CA THR A 257 -21.96 -8.31 -6.52
C THR A 257 -23.23 -7.93 -5.76
N VAL A 258 -23.52 -8.58 -4.64
CA VAL A 258 -24.69 -8.28 -3.81
C VAL A 258 -24.57 -6.89 -3.19
N PHE A 259 -23.41 -6.58 -2.59
CA PHE A 259 -23.18 -5.30 -1.93
C PHE A 259 -23.25 -4.12 -2.92
N PHE A 260 -22.52 -4.21 -4.03
CA PHE A 260 -22.54 -3.16 -5.05
C PHE A 260 -23.86 -3.10 -5.80
N GLY A 261 -24.50 -4.25 -6.06
CA GLY A 261 -25.83 -4.29 -6.63
C GLY A 261 -26.85 -3.54 -5.77
N ALA A 262 -26.80 -3.74 -4.45
CA ALA A 262 -27.66 -2.99 -3.51
C ALA A 262 -27.37 -1.47 -3.55
N ILE A 263 -26.10 -1.08 -3.55
CA ILE A 263 -25.71 0.35 -3.65
C ILE A 263 -26.20 0.94 -4.99
N LEU A 264 -26.01 0.25 -6.10
CA LEU A 264 -26.46 0.71 -7.41
C LEU A 264 -27.99 0.86 -7.48
N LEU A 265 -28.75 -0.03 -6.84
CA LEU A 265 -30.20 0.10 -6.72
C LEU A 265 -30.60 1.32 -5.90
N ILE A 266 -29.86 1.64 -4.82
CA ILE A 266 -30.09 2.83 -3.99
C ILE A 266 -29.79 4.11 -4.78
N LEU A 267 -28.72 4.12 -5.60
CA LEU A 267 -28.34 5.27 -6.41
C LEU A 267 -29.37 5.57 -7.52
N GLY A 268 -30.08 4.54 -7.96
CA GLY A 268 -31.09 4.65 -9.01
C GLY A 268 -30.52 4.58 -10.44
N ARG A 269 -31.39 4.22 -11.35
CA ARG A 269 -31.04 3.97 -12.75
C ARG A 269 -30.53 5.21 -13.48
N ASP A 270 -31.06 6.38 -13.14
CA ASP A 270 -30.75 7.65 -13.81
C ASP A 270 -29.30 8.09 -13.60
N TYR A 271 -28.73 7.76 -12.43
CA TYR A 271 -27.33 8.06 -12.13
C TYR A 271 -26.34 7.25 -12.98
N LEU A 272 -26.70 6.01 -13.31
CA LEU A 272 -25.89 5.10 -14.10
C LEU A 272 -25.94 5.39 -15.60
N THR A 273 -27.04 6.00 -16.07
CA THR A 273 -27.26 6.33 -17.48
C THR A 273 -26.68 7.69 -17.89
N GLU A 274 -26.34 8.55 -16.95
CA GLU A 274 -25.63 9.80 -17.22
C GLU A 274 -24.13 9.56 -17.53
N GLU A 275 -23.85 8.72 -18.51
CA GLU A 275 -22.49 8.48 -19.04
C GLU A 275 -21.70 9.75 -19.37
N ARG A 276 -22.36 10.88 -19.59
CA ARG A 276 -21.73 12.14 -19.95
C ARG A 276 -20.89 12.77 -18.83
N GLN A 277 -21.23 12.56 -17.57
CA GLN A 277 -20.42 13.09 -16.45
C GLN A 277 -19.13 12.30 -16.23
N PHE A 278 -19.14 11.02 -16.56
CA PHE A 278 -17.96 10.15 -16.37
C PHE A 278 -16.91 10.29 -17.48
N ARG A 279 -17.29 10.81 -18.65
CA ARG A 279 -16.37 11.04 -19.79
C ARG A 279 -15.60 12.36 -19.74
N LYS A 280 -15.83 13.23 -18.75
CA LYS A 280 -15.00 14.43 -18.60
C LYS A 280 -13.57 14.02 -18.21
N PRO A 281 -12.53 14.56 -18.90
CA PRO A 281 -11.14 14.22 -18.60
C PRO A 281 -10.84 14.43 -17.11
N LEU A 282 -10.06 13.53 -16.54
CA LEU A 282 -9.61 13.59 -15.14
C LEU A 282 -9.05 14.97 -14.76
N SER A 283 -8.33 15.62 -15.67
CA SER A 283 -7.78 16.97 -15.51
C SER A 283 -8.82 18.05 -15.15
N THR A 284 -10.05 17.92 -15.63
CA THR A 284 -11.13 18.90 -15.36
C THR A 284 -11.80 18.68 -13.99
N ARG A 285 -11.80 17.45 -13.47
CA ARG A 285 -12.38 17.11 -12.15
C ARG A 285 -11.41 17.37 -11.02
N TYR A 286 -10.16 17.02 -11.20
CA TYR A 286 -9.13 17.21 -10.17
C TYR A 286 -8.58 18.63 -10.11
N GLY A 287 -8.68 19.39 -11.19
CA GLY A 287 -8.36 20.81 -11.21
C GLY A 287 -9.20 21.67 -10.25
N ALA A 288 -10.37 21.23 -9.83
CA ALA A 288 -11.17 21.90 -8.81
C ALA A 288 -10.66 21.58 -7.39
N ILE A 289 -10.32 20.31 -7.12
CA ILE A 289 -9.78 19.87 -5.83
C ILE A 289 -8.36 20.41 -5.64
N THR A 290 -7.54 20.36 -6.65
CA THR A 290 -6.17 20.92 -6.63
C THR A 290 -6.21 22.45 -6.44
N ARG A 291 -7.16 23.16 -7.08
CA ARG A 291 -7.39 24.60 -6.88
C ARG A 291 -7.88 24.92 -5.49
N TYR A 292 -8.77 24.14 -4.92
CA TYR A 292 -9.23 24.31 -3.55
C TYR A 292 -8.08 24.17 -2.56
N TRP A 293 -7.27 23.13 -2.68
CA TRP A 293 -6.07 22.95 -1.85
C TRP A 293 -5.03 24.05 -2.06
N LEU A 294 -4.79 24.48 -3.29
CA LEU A 294 -3.90 25.61 -3.59
C LEU A 294 -4.41 26.95 -3.01
N SER A 295 -5.73 27.14 -2.90
CA SER A 295 -6.30 28.32 -2.25
C SER A 295 -6.15 28.27 -0.74
N VAL A 296 -6.23 27.09 -0.13
CA VAL A 296 -6.03 26.90 1.32
C VAL A 296 -4.56 27.05 1.72
N VAL A 297 -3.62 26.65 0.85
CA VAL A 297 -2.16 26.75 1.11
C VAL A 297 -1.64 28.18 0.84
N LYS A 298 -2.34 28.99 0.05
CA LYS A 298 -1.97 30.40 -0.23
C LYS A 298 -2.62 31.41 0.72
N ALA A 299 -3.57 31.00 1.56
CA ALA A 299 -4.16 31.79 2.63
C ALA A 299 -3.45 31.54 3.96
#